data_89d97d663252057ad9baeb0f3224bf6f
#
_entry.id   89d97d663252057ad9baeb0f3224bf6f
#
_cell.length_a   1.000
_cell.length_b   1.000
_cell.length_c   1.000
_cell.angle_alpha   90.00
_cell.angle_beta   90.00
_cell.angle_gamma   90.00
#
_symmetry.space_group_name_H-M   'P 1'
#
loop_
_entity.id
_entity.type
_entity.pdbx_description
1 polymer ?
#
loop_
_entity_poly.entity_id
_entity_poly.type
_entity_poly.pdbx_seq_one_letter_code
_entity_poly.pdbx_strand_id
1 'polypeptide(L)'
;PEVIIQNPEVVKQLHLDYVRAGSDVIQAFTYYAHEAKLKVIGLAGSLKEINATATKIARNVANEYDCLVAGNLSNTWVYNPNDSSSHKETRRQFDQQIEYQLPEGTDFFIAETIEYLGEAKLALEAIKAAGQPAMICMGFKFEDKTLDGVVLEDAFKELTDLGADIVGINCFRDPALMLPLAKRLRNAVSGYIATQPVAFRCSREKPFFQIQEFNGKIAFPLELDPFVLTRVEMAQYAILAKEIGVNFIGSCCGTSPHHIRAMAEALGRKVPNSKYSPNLEVHPILGTDKFIKEHNQRILSEQRGRKTTN
;
A
#
# COMPACT_ATOMS: atom_id res chain seq x y z
N PRO A 1 15.33 -0.17 -6.62
CA PRO A 1 15.79 1.23 -6.42
C PRO A 1 16.55 1.79 -7.63
N GLU A 2 17.30 0.96 -8.38
CA GLU A 2 18.13 1.35 -9.52
C GLU A 2 17.38 2.07 -10.63
N VAL A 3 16.10 1.78 -10.83
CA VAL A 3 15.24 2.43 -11.83
C VAL A 3 15.18 3.95 -11.64
N ILE A 4 15.34 4.43 -10.40
CA ILE A 4 15.31 5.85 -10.08
C ILE A 4 16.46 6.60 -10.76
N ILE A 5 17.62 5.97 -10.85
CA ILE A 5 18.82 6.54 -11.50
C ILE A 5 18.78 6.24 -13.00
N GLN A 6 18.47 5.00 -13.38
CA GLN A 6 18.56 4.54 -14.76
C GLN A 6 17.42 5.04 -15.65
N ASN A 7 16.20 5.15 -15.07
CA ASN A 7 14.99 5.49 -15.83
C ASN A 7 14.05 6.38 -14.98
N PRO A 8 14.44 7.59 -14.57
CA PRO A 8 13.65 8.48 -13.71
C PRO A 8 12.29 8.84 -14.30
N GLU A 9 12.17 8.92 -15.62
CA GLU A 9 10.90 9.23 -16.31
C GLU A 9 9.86 8.12 -16.13
N VAL A 10 10.28 6.86 -15.98
CA VAL A 10 9.36 5.74 -15.69
C VAL A 10 8.77 5.91 -14.29
N VAL A 11 9.57 6.31 -13.30
CA VAL A 11 9.11 6.58 -11.94
C VAL A 11 8.16 7.79 -11.91
N LYS A 12 8.49 8.84 -12.66
CA LYS A 12 7.60 10.00 -12.83
C LYS A 12 6.25 9.59 -13.45
N GLN A 13 6.27 8.80 -14.53
CA GLN A 13 5.05 8.32 -15.17
C GLN A 13 4.21 7.47 -14.22
N LEU A 14 4.84 6.60 -13.42
CA LEU A 14 4.17 5.83 -12.39
C LEU A 14 3.40 6.72 -11.41
N HIS A 15 4.04 7.75 -10.87
CA HIS A 15 3.37 8.70 -9.98
C HIS A 15 2.21 9.44 -10.67
N LEU A 16 2.39 9.89 -11.92
CA LEU A 16 1.33 10.52 -12.72
C LEU A 16 0.11 9.60 -12.89
N ASP A 17 0.32 8.32 -13.14
CA ASP A 17 -0.76 7.36 -13.33
C ASP A 17 -1.59 7.17 -12.05
N TYR A 18 -0.93 7.12 -10.89
CA TYR A 18 -1.62 7.02 -9.59
C TYR A 18 -2.35 8.31 -9.19
N VAL A 19 -1.75 9.47 -9.40
CA VAL A 19 -2.40 10.76 -9.12
C VAL A 19 -3.64 10.95 -10.00
N ARG A 20 -3.52 10.66 -11.30
CA ARG A 20 -4.66 10.72 -12.22
C ARG A 20 -5.76 9.71 -11.90
N ALA A 21 -5.39 8.61 -11.24
CA ALA A 21 -6.33 7.63 -10.70
C ALA A 21 -7.00 8.12 -9.40
N GLY A 22 -6.49 9.16 -8.75
CA GLY A 22 -7.11 9.79 -7.58
C GLY A 22 -6.35 9.61 -6.27
N SER A 23 -5.05 9.32 -6.29
CA SER A 23 -4.23 9.35 -5.08
C SER A 23 -4.08 10.79 -4.59
N ASP A 24 -4.29 11.01 -3.28
CA ASP A 24 -4.07 12.28 -2.58
C ASP A 24 -2.64 12.39 -2.05
N VAL A 25 -1.95 11.26 -1.97
CA VAL A 25 -0.58 11.14 -1.47
C VAL A 25 0.26 10.38 -2.48
N ILE A 26 1.42 10.92 -2.78
CA ILE A 26 2.49 10.25 -3.52
C ILE A 26 3.55 9.83 -2.51
N GLN A 27 3.86 8.55 -2.48
CA GLN A 27 4.95 8.02 -1.66
C GLN A 27 6.23 7.97 -2.47
N ALA A 28 7.33 8.53 -1.93
CA ALA A 28 8.64 8.45 -2.56
C ALA A 28 9.03 6.99 -2.83
N PHE A 29 9.57 6.70 -4.02
CA PHE A 29 9.88 5.33 -4.45
C PHE A 29 11.16 4.82 -3.81
N THR A 30 11.22 4.80 -2.46
CA THR A 30 12.41 4.53 -1.66
C THR A 30 12.30 3.30 -0.74
N TYR A 31 11.31 2.41 -0.97
CA TYR A 31 11.01 1.28 -0.07
C TYR A 31 12.27 0.47 0.32
N TYR A 32 13.14 0.16 -0.61
CA TYR A 32 14.40 -0.56 -0.35
C TYR A 32 15.66 0.31 -0.52
N ALA A 33 15.53 1.61 -0.40
CA ALA A 33 16.63 2.54 -0.57
C ALA A 33 17.39 2.83 0.75
N HIS A 34 17.64 1.80 1.56
CA HIS A 34 18.52 1.88 2.74
C HIS A 34 19.80 1.07 2.53
N GLU A 35 20.84 1.38 3.32
CA GLU A 35 22.19 0.90 3.10
C GLU A 35 22.30 -0.62 3.00
N ALA A 36 21.67 -1.35 3.94
CA ALA A 36 21.76 -2.81 3.99
C ALA A 36 21.22 -3.47 2.71
N LYS A 37 20.11 -2.98 2.15
CA LYS A 37 19.53 -3.52 0.91
C LYS A 37 20.30 -3.09 -0.33
N LEU A 38 20.69 -1.82 -0.41
CA LEU A 38 21.46 -1.31 -1.54
C LEU A 38 22.84 -2.01 -1.65
N LYS A 39 23.42 -2.39 -0.51
CA LYS A 39 24.66 -3.16 -0.47
C LYS A 39 24.54 -4.52 -1.18
N VAL A 40 23.40 -5.20 -1.04
CA VAL A 40 23.15 -6.50 -1.69
C VAL A 40 23.24 -6.42 -3.21
N ILE A 41 22.84 -5.29 -3.80
CA ILE A 41 22.84 -5.06 -5.25
C ILE A 41 23.98 -4.14 -5.71
N GLY A 42 24.97 -3.87 -4.84
CA GLY A 42 26.14 -3.08 -5.17
C GLY A 42 25.91 -1.56 -5.30
N LEU A 43 24.77 -1.05 -4.80
CA LEU A 43 24.36 0.36 -4.93
C LEU A 43 24.47 1.17 -3.61
N ALA A 44 25.20 0.69 -2.60
CA ALA A 44 25.35 1.40 -1.33
C ALA A 44 25.94 2.82 -1.52
N GLY A 45 26.82 3.03 -2.48
CA GLY A 45 27.38 4.35 -2.82
C GLY A 45 26.37 5.34 -3.40
N SER A 46 25.24 4.88 -3.92
CA SER A 46 24.17 5.69 -4.52
C SER A 46 23.01 5.98 -3.55
N LEU A 47 23.17 5.65 -2.27
CA LEU A 47 22.11 5.78 -1.26
C LEU A 47 21.50 7.19 -1.23
N LYS A 48 22.32 8.23 -1.16
CA LYS A 48 21.89 9.62 -1.16
C LYS A 48 21.16 9.99 -2.46
N GLU A 49 21.79 9.68 -3.59
CA GLU A 49 21.25 9.99 -4.91
C GLU A 49 19.88 9.36 -5.14
N ILE A 50 19.71 8.08 -4.78
CA ILE A 50 18.45 7.34 -4.92
C ILE A 50 17.34 7.99 -4.06
N ASN A 51 17.60 8.22 -2.78
CA ASN A 51 16.62 8.81 -1.88
C ASN A 51 16.22 10.24 -2.30
N ALA A 52 17.18 11.09 -2.58
CA ALA A 52 16.93 12.46 -3.00
C ALA A 52 16.20 12.53 -4.35
N THR A 53 16.67 11.78 -5.36
CA THR A 53 16.05 11.80 -6.70
C THR A 53 14.62 11.26 -6.67
N ALA A 54 14.36 10.15 -5.96
CA ALA A 54 13.00 9.59 -5.83
C ALA A 54 12.03 10.59 -5.19
N THR A 55 12.45 11.24 -4.12
CA THR A 55 11.61 12.23 -3.42
C THR A 55 11.38 13.46 -4.29
N LYS A 56 12.40 13.96 -4.98
CA LYS A 56 12.29 15.09 -5.91
C LYS A 56 11.33 14.79 -7.07
N ILE A 57 11.36 13.59 -7.63
CA ILE A 57 10.40 13.17 -8.67
C ILE A 57 8.98 13.21 -8.11
N ALA A 58 8.76 12.64 -6.93
CA ALA A 58 7.46 12.64 -6.26
C ALA A 58 6.96 14.08 -6.01
N ARG A 59 7.81 14.98 -5.48
CA ARG A 59 7.47 16.37 -5.22
C ARG A 59 7.11 17.14 -6.50
N ASN A 60 7.86 16.93 -7.58
CA ASN A 60 7.56 17.58 -8.85
C ASN A 60 6.17 17.20 -9.38
N VAL A 61 5.80 15.91 -9.30
CA VAL A 61 4.47 15.48 -9.70
C VAL A 61 3.40 16.00 -8.73
N ALA A 62 3.65 15.99 -7.43
CA ALA A 62 2.72 16.46 -6.41
C ALA A 62 2.36 17.96 -6.60
N ASN A 63 3.33 18.78 -6.95
CA ASN A 63 3.14 20.22 -7.19
C ASN A 63 2.22 20.49 -8.39
N GLU A 64 2.19 19.60 -9.39
CA GLU A 64 1.30 19.71 -10.56
C GLU A 64 -0.17 19.35 -10.24
N TYR A 65 -0.40 18.54 -9.19
CA TYR A 65 -1.71 17.94 -8.89
C TYR A 65 -2.24 18.22 -7.48
N ASP A 66 -1.59 19.07 -6.72
CA ASP A 66 -1.97 19.43 -5.34
C ASP A 66 -2.07 18.19 -4.42
N CYS A 67 -1.06 17.32 -4.50
CA CYS A 67 -0.96 16.13 -3.67
C CYS A 67 0.09 16.30 -2.57
N LEU A 68 -0.04 15.50 -1.50
CA LEU A 68 1.00 15.38 -0.48
C LEU A 68 2.10 14.40 -0.92
N VAL A 69 3.31 14.63 -0.43
CA VAL A 69 4.45 13.71 -0.61
C VAL A 69 4.80 13.07 0.72
N ALA A 70 4.72 11.74 0.76
CA ALA A 70 5.24 10.95 1.87
C ALA A 70 6.67 10.50 1.57
N GLY A 71 7.61 10.80 2.48
CA GLY A 71 8.87 10.09 2.55
C GLY A 71 8.61 8.64 2.95
N ASN A 72 9.44 7.70 2.51
CA ASN A 72 9.22 6.29 2.78
C ASN A 72 10.41 5.64 3.49
N LEU A 73 10.09 4.92 4.57
CA LEU A 73 11.00 4.05 5.30
C LEU A 73 10.44 2.63 5.30
N SER A 74 11.28 1.62 5.10
CA SER A 74 10.91 0.21 5.19
C SER A 74 11.66 -0.49 6.31
N ASN A 75 11.25 -1.72 6.65
CA ASN A 75 12.05 -2.57 7.52
C ASN A 75 13.50 -2.68 7.02
N THR A 76 14.46 -2.56 7.95
CA THR A 76 15.89 -2.43 7.62
C THR A 76 16.61 -3.74 7.33
N TRP A 77 16.02 -4.89 7.77
CA TRP A 77 16.64 -6.23 7.78
C TRP A 77 17.86 -6.39 8.70
N VAL A 78 18.22 -5.34 9.43
CA VAL A 78 19.32 -5.41 10.41
C VAL A 78 18.82 -5.46 11.83
N TYR A 79 17.56 -5.12 12.07
CA TYR A 79 16.96 -5.13 13.39
C TYR A 79 16.92 -6.54 13.99
N ASN A 80 17.43 -6.66 15.22
CA ASN A 80 17.33 -7.87 16.04
C ASN A 80 16.89 -7.45 17.46
N PRO A 81 15.73 -7.92 17.97
CA PRO A 81 15.22 -7.50 19.28
C PRO A 81 16.19 -7.81 20.44
N ASN A 82 17.07 -8.79 20.27
CA ASN A 82 18.02 -9.24 21.30
C ASN A 82 19.42 -8.62 21.17
N ASP A 83 19.64 -7.71 20.21
CA ASP A 83 20.95 -7.10 19.97
C ASP A 83 20.86 -5.56 19.93
N SER A 84 21.30 -4.90 21.00
CA SER A 84 21.30 -3.46 21.11
C SER A 84 22.19 -2.74 20.08
N SER A 85 23.19 -3.42 19.51
CA SER A 85 24.02 -2.86 18.46
C SER A 85 23.21 -2.76 17.15
N SER A 86 22.34 -3.72 16.88
CA SER A 86 21.42 -3.70 15.73
C SER A 86 20.40 -2.57 15.83
N HIS A 87 19.96 -2.23 17.06
CA HIS A 87 19.03 -1.10 17.29
C HIS A 87 19.66 0.23 16.89
N LYS A 88 20.93 0.46 17.27
CA LYS A 88 21.68 1.67 16.86
C LYS A 88 21.86 1.74 15.35
N GLU A 89 22.18 0.61 14.72
CA GLU A 89 22.37 0.54 13.28
C GLU A 89 21.02 0.75 12.53
N THR A 90 19.93 0.15 13.00
CA THR A 90 18.58 0.38 12.47
C THR A 90 18.21 1.86 12.54
N ARG A 91 18.40 2.51 13.70
CA ARG A 91 18.14 3.93 13.86
C ARG A 91 18.98 4.78 12.93
N ARG A 92 20.28 4.49 12.83
CA ARG A 92 21.19 5.19 11.90
C ARG A 92 20.70 5.12 10.44
N GLN A 93 20.23 3.96 10.00
CA GLN A 93 19.71 3.81 8.63
C GLN A 93 18.41 4.61 8.41
N PHE A 94 17.52 4.68 9.38
CA PHE A 94 16.35 5.54 9.29
C PHE A 94 16.72 7.03 9.26
N ASP A 95 17.59 7.48 10.18
CA ASP A 95 18.07 8.87 10.22
C ASP A 95 18.69 9.27 8.88
N GLN A 96 19.49 8.39 8.28
CA GLN A 96 20.17 8.63 6.99
C GLN A 96 19.17 8.73 5.82
N GLN A 97 18.14 7.88 5.76
CA GLN A 97 17.12 7.99 4.73
C GLN A 97 16.31 9.30 4.88
N ILE A 98 15.97 9.68 6.09
CA ILE A 98 15.24 10.93 6.38
C ILE A 98 16.09 12.13 5.98
N GLU A 99 17.39 12.15 6.34
CA GLU A 99 18.33 13.21 5.98
C GLU A 99 18.37 13.47 4.47
N TYR A 100 18.24 12.42 3.64
CA TYR A 100 18.32 12.55 2.19
C TYR A 100 16.97 12.84 1.51
N GLN A 101 15.86 12.47 2.14
CA GLN A 101 14.53 12.69 1.59
C GLN A 101 13.93 14.06 2.01
N LEU A 102 14.14 14.47 3.25
CA LEU A 102 13.53 15.66 3.82
C LEU A 102 13.80 16.96 3.04
N PRO A 103 15.05 17.26 2.59
CA PRO A 103 15.34 18.48 1.84
C PRO A 103 14.64 18.57 0.49
N GLU A 104 14.23 17.44 -0.08
CA GLU A 104 13.54 17.37 -1.37
C GLU A 104 12.02 17.62 -1.26
N GLY A 105 11.51 17.85 -0.05
CA GLY A 105 10.15 18.36 0.20
C GLY A 105 9.13 17.26 0.52
N THR A 106 9.37 16.47 1.56
CA THR A 106 8.35 15.59 2.14
C THR A 106 7.40 16.40 3.02
N ASP A 107 6.10 16.01 3.04
CA ASP A 107 5.10 16.58 3.93
C ASP A 107 4.99 15.77 5.24
N PHE A 108 5.27 14.48 5.18
CA PHE A 108 5.33 13.54 6.30
C PHE A 108 6.11 12.29 5.90
N PHE A 109 6.31 11.36 6.84
CA PHE A 109 6.96 10.08 6.57
C PHE A 109 6.04 8.90 6.87
N ILE A 110 6.11 7.88 6.00
CA ILE A 110 5.50 6.57 6.20
C ILE A 110 6.61 5.57 6.48
N ALA A 111 6.60 4.96 7.68
CA ALA A 111 7.37 3.76 7.96
C ALA A 111 6.44 2.56 7.77
N GLU A 112 6.73 1.69 6.79
CA GLU A 112 5.78 0.67 6.36
C GLU A 112 6.34 -0.75 6.39
N THR A 113 5.41 -1.71 6.49
CA THR A 113 5.70 -3.15 6.44
C THR A 113 6.70 -3.59 7.52
N ILE A 114 6.66 -2.92 8.67
CA ILE A 114 7.49 -3.24 9.81
C ILE A 114 6.82 -4.37 10.60
N GLU A 115 7.58 -5.40 10.95
CA GLU A 115 7.05 -6.59 11.61
C GLU A 115 7.40 -6.66 13.11
N TYR A 116 8.41 -5.90 13.56
CA TYR A 116 8.80 -5.79 14.97
C TYR A 116 8.34 -4.45 15.57
N LEU A 117 7.71 -4.47 16.73
CA LEU A 117 7.33 -3.25 17.42
C LEU A 117 8.56 -2.40 17.78
N GLY A 118 9.65 -3.05 18.23
CA GLY A 118 10.88 -2.35 18.53
C GLY A 118 11.47 -1.60 17.35
N GLU A 119 11.46 -2.17 16.15
CA GLU A 119 11.88 -1.48 14.92
C GLU A 119 10.93 -0.33 14.56
N ALA A 120 9.61 -0.52 14.71
CA ALA A 120 8.61 0.51 14.50
C ALA A 120 8.80 1.73 15.41
N LYS A 121 9.17 1.51 16.68
CA LYS A 121 9.51 2.58 17.63
C LYS A 121 10.74 3.35 17.19
N LEU A 122 11.78 2.68 16.71
CA LEU A 122 12.99 3.35 16.21
C LEU A 122 12.69 4.21 14.97
N ALA A 123 11.83 3.74 14.07
CA ALA A 123 11.39 4.52 12.93
C ALA A 123 10.59 5.76 13.36
N LEU A 124 9.65 5.58 14.30
CA LEU A 124 8.87 6.68 14.88
C LEU A 124 9.79 7.73 15.51
N GLU A 125 10.70 7.32 16.36
CA GLU A 125 11.69 8.20 17.01
C GLU A 125 12.53 8.98 15.99
N ALA A 126 12.97 8.33 14.90
CA ALA A 126 13.73 8.98 13.84
C ALA A 126 12.91 10.07 13.13
N ILE A 127 11.67 9.75 12.76
CA ILE A 127 10.76 10.71 12.08
C ILE A 127 10.45 11.89 13.03
N LYS A 128 10.11 11.63 14.29
CA LYS A 128 9.79 12.68 15.27
C LYS A 128 11.02 13.56 15.59
N ALA A 129 12.21 12.97 15.65
CA ALA A 129 13.46 13.75 15.83
C ALA A 129 13.74 14.70 14.66
N ALA A 130 13.30 14.37 13.46
CA ALA A 130 13.36 15.24 12.29
C ALA A 130 12.22 16.29 12.23
N GLY A 131 11.35 16.34 13.25
CA GLY A 131 10.24 17.29 13.34
C GLY A 131 9.11 17.02 12.36
N GLN A 132 8.98 15.78 11.84
CA GLN A 132 8.00 15.42 10.82
C GLN A 132 6.81 14.66 11.40
N PRO A 133 5.61 14.79 10.77
CA PRO A 133 4.50 13.90 11.06
C PRO A 133 4.84 12.46 10.66
N ALA A 134 4.43 11.49 11.49
CA ALA A 134 4.78 10.08 11.39
C ALA A 134 3.54 9.20 11.18
N MET A 135 3.52 8.46 10.07
CA MET A 135 2.60 7.35 9.84
C MET A 135 3.37 6.03 9.98
N ILE A 136 2.97 5.20 10.95
CA ILE A 136 3.63 3.93 11.22
C ILE A 136 2.70 2.79 10.87
N CYS A 137 3.10 2.00 9.85
CA CYS A 137 2.34 0.86 9.37
C CYS A 137 3.07 -0.46 9.62
N MET A 138 2.38 -1.39 10.26
CA MET A 138 2.92 -2.70 10.58
C MET A 138 2.28 -3.79 9.71
N GLY A 139 3.06 -4.82 9.41
CA GLY A 139 2.63 -5.98 8.64
C GLY A 139 2.47 -7.23 9.53
N PHE A 140 1.38 -7.99 9.32
CA PHE A 140 1.05 -9.20 10.07
C PHE A 140 0.85 -10.36 9.09
N LYS A 141 1.66 -11.42 9.22
CA LYS A 141 1.61 -12.60 8.32
C LYS A 141 0.64 -13.67 8.84
N PHE A 142 1.08 -14.48 9.76
CA PHE A 142 0.29 -15.61 10.29
C PHE A 142 -0.56 -15.20 11.49
N GLU A 143 0.07 -14.60 12.48
CA GLU A 143 -0.59 -14.20 13.72
C GLU A 143 -0.92 -12.71 13.70
N ASP A 144 -1.84 -12.32 14.56
CA ASP A 144 -2.20 -10.91 14.78
C ASP A 144 -1.33 -10.32 15.90
N LYS A 145 -0.02 -10.63 15.82
CA LYS A 145 1.04 -10.18 16.72
C LYS A 145 2.27 -9.75 15.91
N THR A 146 3.04 -8.85 16.50
CA THR A 146 4.36 -8.49 15.99
C THR A 146 5.34 -9.66 16.15
N LEU A 147 6.46 -9.64 15.43
CA LEU A 147 7.47 -10.70 15.55
C LEU A 147 8.17 -10.72 16.91
N ASP A 148 8.11 -9.64 17.68
CA ASP A 148 8.52 -9.56 19.08
C ASP A 148 7.38 -9.91 20.06
N GLY A 149 6.27 -10.48 19.56
CA GLY A 149 5.24 -11.15 20.36
C GLY A 149 4.14 -10.25 20.92
N VAL A 150 4.12 -8.96 20.60
CA VAL A 150 3.12 -8.01 21.08
C VAL A 150 1.85 -8.11 20.26
N VAL A 151 0.68 -8.21 20.91
CA VAL A 151 -0.61 -8.25 20.18
C VAL A 151 -0.90 -6.91 19.47
N LEU A 152 -1.62 -6.99 18.37
CA LEU A 152 -1.92 -5.85 17.50
C LEU A 152 -2.41 -4.62 18.28
N GLU A 153 -3.39 -4.77 19.15
CA GLU A 153 -4.00 -3.68 19.91
C GLU A 153 -3.00 -2.95 20.79
N ASP A 154 -2.15 -3.71 21.49
CA ASP A 154 -1.15 -3.15 22.42
C ASP A 154 -0.02 -2.46 21.65
N ALA A 155 0.43 -3.06 20.54
CA ALA A 155 1.45 -2.46 19.68
C ALA A 155 1.01 -1.08 19.15
N PHE A 156 -0.22 -0.96 18.67
CA PHE A 156 -0.70 0.30 18.13
C PHE A 156 -1.08 1.33 19.20
N LYS A 157 -1.52 0.91 20.39
CA LYS A 157 -1.66 1.81 21.54
C LYS A 157 -0.31 2.41 21.91
N GLU A 158 0.72 1.56 22.06
CA GLU A 158 2.07 2.04 22.41
C GLU A 158 2.62 3.02 21.36
N LEU A 159 2.48 2.73 20.06
CA LEU A 159 2.90 3.64 19.00
C LEU A 159 2.14 4.97 19.02
N THR A 160 0.84 4.94 19.32
CA THR A 160 0.01 6.14 19.46
C THR A 160 0.44 6.96 20.68
N ASP A 161 0.68 6.31 21.82
CA ASP A 161 1.13 6.95 23.05
C ASP A 161 2.53 7.58 22.91
N LEU A 162 3.38 6.99 22.06
CA LEU A 162 4.70 7.53 21.70
C LEU A 162 4.63 8.67 20.66
N GLY A 163 3.44 9.03 20.19
CA GLY A 163 3.20 10.20 19.33
C GLY A 163 3.19 9.94 17.84
N ALA A 164 2.89 8.71 17.40
CA ALA A 164 2.57 8.46 16.00
C ALA A 164 1.29 9.22 15.61
N ASP A 165 1.34 9.98 14.52
CA ASP A 165 0.20 10.79 14.05
C ASP A 165 -0.85 9.91 13.36
N ILE A 166 -0.42 8.87 12.67
CA ILE A 166 -1.25 7.84 12.05
C ILE A 166 -0.63 6.47 12.35
N VAL A 167 -1.44 5.50 12.76
CA VAL A 167 -1.03 4.11 12.89
C VAL A 167 -1.82 3.23 11.95
N GLY A 168 -1.22 2.16 11.41
CA GLY A 168 -1.93 1.38 10.40
C GLY A 168 -1.38 -0.01 10.13
N ILE A 169 -2.12 -0.74 9.31
CA ILE A 169 -1.80 -2.09 8.86
C ILE A 169 -1.57 -2.06 7.36
N ASN A 170 -0.45 -2.60 6.90
CA ASN A 170 -0.19 -2.66 5.47
C ASN A 170 0.41 -4.00 5.02
N CYS A 171 0.31 -4.24 3.72
CA CYS A 171 0.89 -5.38 3.03
C CYS A 171 0.40 -6.76 3.53
N PHE A 172 1.03 -7.82 3.05
CA PHE A 172 0.82 -9.24 3.31
C PHE A 172 -0.58 -9.77 3.02
N ARG A 173 -1.61 -9.27 3.70
CA ARG A 173 -2.99 -9.75 3.65
C ARG A 173 -3.84 -8.98 2.64
N ASP A 174 -4.79 -9.67 2.05
CA ASP A 174 -5.81 -9.07 1.18
C ASP A 174 -6.87 -8.30 2.01
N PRO A 175 -7.78 -7.54 1.34
CA PRO A 175 -8.85 -6.82 2.02
C PRO A 175 -9.70 -7.68 2.96
N ALA A 176 -10.04 -8.91 2.55
CA ALA A 176 -10.94 -9.77 3.33
C ALA A 176 -10.32 -10.17 4.68
N LEU A 177 -9.00 -10.36 4.72
CA LEU A 177 -8.26 -10.70 5.92
C LEU A 177 -7.77 -9.46 6.69
N MET A 178 -7.62 -8.31 6.04
CA MET A 178 -7.18 -7.07 6.69
C MET A 178 -8.32 -6.30 7.39
N LEU A 179 -9.52 -6.25 6.81
CA LEU A 179 -10.64 -5.49 7.38
C LEU A 179 -11.02 -5.91 8.81
N PRO A 180 -11.02 -7.21 9.19
CA PRO A 180 -11.20 -7.60 10.58
C PRO A 180 -10.16 -7.01 11.53
N LEU A 181 -8.88 -6.94 11.10
CA LEU A 181 -7.81 -6.32 11.88
C LEU A 181 -7.99 -4.81 11.97
N ALA A 182 -8.42 -4.16 10.88
CA ALA A 182 -8.74 -2.74 10.86
C ALA A 182 -9.83 -2.37 11.87
N LYS A 183 -10.86 -3.21 12.01
CA LYS A 183 -11.91 -3.02 13.02
C LYS A 183 -11.36 -3.14 14.45
N ARG A 184 -10.49 -4.10 14.70
CA ARG A 184 -9.81 -4.25 16.00
C ARG A 184 -8.91 -3.05 16.29
N LEU A 185 -8.12 -2.60 15.30
CA LEU A 185 -7.30 -1.40 15.39
C LEU A 185 -8.15 -0.17 15.71
N ARG A 186 -9.27 0.04 15.00
CA ARG A 186 -10.18 1.17 15.25
C ARG A 186 -10.73 1.17 16.68
N ASN A 187 -11.02 0.00 17.23
CA ASN A 187 -11.50 -0.13 18.61
C ASN A 187 -10.39 0.10 19.65
N ALA A 188 -9.14 -0.12 19.29
CA ALA A 188 -8.01 0.00 20.19
C ALA A 188 -7.49 1.45 20.35
N VAL A 189 -7.56 2.25 19.28
CA VAL A 189 -7.00 3.61 19.25
C VAL A 189 -8.05 4.63 18.82
N SER A 190 -7.99 5.85 19.36
CA SER A 190 -8.90 6.96 19.01
C SER A 190 -8.37 7.85 17.88
N GLY A 191 -7.05 7.81 17.60
CA GLY A 191 -6.37 8.60 16.59
C GLY A 191 -6.68 8.21 15.14
N TYR A 192 -5.92 8.75 14.21
CA TYR A 192 -6.04 8.40 12.78
C TYR A 192 -5.47 7.01 12.51
N ILE A 193 -6.19 6.22 11.70
CA ILE A 193 -5.77 4.89 11.30
C ILE A 193 -5.67 4.72 9.79
N ALA A 194 -4.76 3.83 9.37
CA ALA A 194 -4.50 3.51 7.98
C ALA A 194 -4.69 2.02 7.69
N THR A 195 -5.14 1.71 6.47
CA THR A 195 -5.08 0.35 5.92
C THR A 195 -4.63 0.35 4.47
N GLN A 196 -3.70 -0.57 4.13
CA GLN A 196 -3.14 -0.71 2.79
C GLN A 196 -2.95 -2.21 2.47
N PRO A 197 -4.04 -2.95 2.16
CA PRO A 197 -3.96 -4.37 1.82
C PRO A 197 -3.24 -4.60 0.50
N VAL A 198 -2.80 -5.84 0.27
CA VAL A 198 -2.34 -6.26 -1.05
C VAL A 198 -3.53 -6.52 -1.97
N ALA A 199 -3.33 -6.30 -3.28
CA ALA A 199 -4.35 -6.64 -4.28
C ALA A 199 -4.17 -8.08 -4.82
N PHE A 200 -3.72 -9.00 -3.96
CA PHE A 200 -3.62 -10.43 -4.26
C PHE A 200 -4.49 -11.23 -3.30
N ARG A 201 -5.37 -12.07 -3.83
CA ARG A 201 -6.28 -12.91 -3.05
C ARG A 201 -5.54 -13.84 -2.13
N CYS A 202 -5.93 -13.83 -0.85
CA CYS A 202 -5.44 -14.73 0.19
C CYS A 202 -6.58 -15.62 0.70
N SER A 203 -6.25 -16.61 1.54
CA SER A 203 -7.22 -17.43 2.26
C SER A 203 -6.82 -17.54 3.73
N ARG A 204 -7.69 -18.12 4.55
CA ARG A 204 -7.36 -18.35 5.98
C ARG A 204 -6.22 -19.35 6.14
N GLU A 205 -6.10 -20.33 5.24
CA GLU A 205 -5.04 -21.34 5.23
C GLU A 205 -3.73 -20.76 4.71
N LYS A 206 -3.82 -19.78 3.79
CA LYS A 206 -2.69 -19.06 3.21
C LYS A 206 -2.91 -17.57 3.39
N PRO A 207 -2.67 -17.03 4.61
CA PRO A 207 -3.14 -15.70 5.00
C PRO A 207 -2.35 -14.54 4.40
N PHE A 208 -1.24 -14.77 3.70
CA PHE A 208 -0.50 -13.71 3.02
C PHE A 208 -0.04 -14.12 1.61
N PHE A 209 0.13 -13.12 0.74
CA PHE A 209 0.28 -13.35 -0.70
C PHE A 209 1.53 -14.11 -1.12
N GLN A 210 2.61 -14.06 -0.32
CA GLN A 210 3.89 -14.68 -0.66
C GLN A 210 3.90 -16.22 -0.55
N ILE A 211 2.88 -16.82 0.09
CA ILE A 211 2.74 -18.29 0.22
C ILE A 211 1.61 -18.86 -0.64
N GLN A 212 1.03 -18.06 -1.53
CA GLN A 212 0.05 -18.59 -2.48
C GLN A 212 0.72 -19.60 -3.41
N GLU A 213 -0.02 -20.64 -3.76
CA GLU A 213 0.46 -21.68 -4.66
C GLU A 213 -0.33 -21.68 -5.96
N PHE A 214 0.38 -21.81 -7.06
CA PHE A 214 -0.18 -22.01 -8.38
C PHE A 214 0.47 -23.19 -9.05
N ASN A 215 -0.33 -24.12 -9.59
CA ASN A 215 0.16 -25.36 -10.21
C ASN A 215 1.14 -26.17 -9.29
N GLY A 216 0.87 -26.21 -7.99
CA GLY A 216 1.67 -26.97 -7.01
C GLY A 216 3.02 -26.34 -6.64
N LYS A 217 3.24 -25.07 -6.97
CA LYS A 217 4.45 -24.30 -6.62
C LYS A 217 4.06 -22.96 -5.99
N ILE A 218 4.97 -22.41 -5.17
CA ILE A 218 4.83 -21.05 -4.64
C ILE A 218 4.81 -20.08 -5.83
N ALA A 219 3.75 -19.29 -5.92
CA ALA A 219 3.53 -18.33 -7.00
C ALA A 219 4.42 -17.07 -6.90
N PHE A 220 4.82 -16.71 -5.69
CA PHE A 220 5.69 -15.55 -5.46
C PHE A 220 7.13 -15.83 -5.92
N PRO A 221 7.80 -14.89 -6.61
CA PRO A 221 7.31 -13.55 -6.98
C PRO A 221 6.71 -13.44 -8.39
N LEU A 222 6.76 -14.46 -9.24
CA LEU A 222 6.58 -14.33 -10.70
C LEU A 222 5.22 -14.78 -11.23
N GLU A 223 4.46 -15.59 -10.47
CA GLU A 223 3.22 -16.22 -10.94
C GLU A 223 1.98 -15.77 -10.13
N LEU A 224 1.95 -14.48 -9.75
CA LEU A 224 0.89 -13.91 -8.90
C LEU A 224 -0.36 -13.44 -9.67
N ASP A 225 -0.32 -13.38 -11.00
CA ASP A 225 -1.44 -12.89 -11.83
C ASP A 225 -2.80 -13.57 -11.53
N PRO A 226 -2.87 -14.91 -11.31
CA PRO A 226 -4.14 -15.57 -11.00
C PRO A 226 -4.79 -15.12 -9.68
N PHE A 227 -4.03 -14.47 -8.81
CA PHE A 227 -4.49 -14.00 -7.50
C PHE A 227 -4.88 -12.52 -7.51
N VAL A 228 -4.64 -11.78 -8.59
CA VAL A 228 -4.96 -10.35 -8.65
C VAL A 228 -6.44 -10.10 -8.41
N LEU A 229 -6.74 -9.25 -7.45
CA LEU A 229 -8.11 -8.80 -7.15
C LEU A 229 -8.63 -7.87 -8.25
N THR A 230 -9.92 -7.94 -8.48
CA THR A 230 -10.59 -7.04 -9.43
C THR A 230 -10.70 -5.63 -8.85
N ARG A 231 -10.83 -4.64 -9.74
CA ARG A 231 -11.15 -3.25 -9.33
C ARG A 231 -12.44 -3.15 -8.50
N VAL A 232 -13.41 -4.05 -8.72
CA VAL A 232 -14.68 -4.06 -7.98
C VAL A 232 -14.46 -4.50 -6.54
N GLU A 233 -13.63 -5.52 -6.31
CA GLU A 233 -13.27 -5.96 -4.96
C GLU A 233 -12.51 -4.87 -4.19
N MET A 234 -11.59 -4.17 -4.87
CA MET A 234 -10.86 -3.04 -4.25
C MET A 234 -11.78 -1.84 -3.99
N ALA A 235 -12.74 -1.55 -4.86
CA ALA A 235 -13.78 -0.55 -4.62
C ALA A 235 -14.62 -0.88 -3.38
N GLN A 236 -15.04 -2.14 -3.24
CA GLN A 236 -15.79 -2.61 -2.07
C GLN A 236 -14.96 -2.51 -0.78
N TYR A 237 -13.66 -2.85 -0.87
CA TYR A 237 -12.75 -2.65 0.26
C TYR A 237 -12.73 -1.19 0.72
N ALA A 238 -12.62 -0.22 -0.20
CA ALA A 238 -12.58 1.19 0.16
C ALA A 238 -13.85 1.66 0.90
N ILE A 239 -15.03 1.19 0.46
CA ILE A 239 -16.30 1.47 1.15
C ILE A 239 -16.27 0.92 2.58
N LEU A 240 -15.94 -0.37 2.73
CA LEU A 240 -15.92 -1.03 4.05
C LEU A 240 -14.86 -0.43 4.99
N ALA A 241 -13.70 -0.06 4.46
CA ALA A 241 -12.66 0.62 5.25
C ALA A 241 -13.16 1.98 5.78
N LYS A 242 -13.84 2.76 4.93
CA LYS A 242 -14.46 4.02 5.33
C LYS A 242 -15.53 3.82 6.42
N GLU A 243 -16.38 2.80 6.29
CA GLU A 243 -17.42 2.45 7.28
C GLU A 243 -16.82 2.07 8.65
N ILE A 244 -15.64 1.41 8.66
CA ILE A 244 -14.89 1.11 9.89
C ILE A 244 -14.33 2.39 10.52
N GLY A 245 -14.19 3.48 9.78
CA GLY A 245 -13.56 4.72 10.23
C GLY A 245 -12.06 4.78 9.95
N VAL A 246 -11.58 4.09 8.91
CA VAL A 246 -10.21 4.24 8.40
C VAL A 246 -10.08 5.61 7.75
N ASN A 247 -9.03 6.35 8.11
CA ASN A 247 -8.78 7.71 7.65
C ASN A 247 -7.86 7.73 6.41
N PHE A 248 -6.84 6.89 6.38
CA PHE A 248 -5.94 6.72 5.25
C PHE A 248 -6.22 5.36 4.58
N ILE A 249 -6.93 5.39 3.45
CA ILE A 249 -7.33 4.21 2.70
C ILE A 249 -6.42 4.09 1.49
N GLY A 250 -5.51 3.14 1.54
CA GLY A 250 -4.55 2.88 0.48
C GLY A 250 -4.54 1.43 0.03
N SER A 251 -3.48 1.05 -0.65
CA SER A 251 -3.22 -0.33 -1.04
C SER A 251 -1.72 -0.56 -1.21
N CYS A 252 -1.28 -1.80 -1.21
CA CYS A 252 0.12 -2.22 -1.26
C CYS A 252 0.38 -3.07 -2.53
N CYS A 253 1.16 -4.14 -2.42
CA CYS A 253 1.58 -5.00 -3.51
C CYS A 253 0.43 -5.46 -4.42
N GLY A 254 0.68 -5.55 -5.73
CA GLY A 254 -0.30 -5.99 -6.73
C GLY A 254 -1.32 -4.93 -7.15
N THR A 255 -1.32 -3.77 -6.52
CA THR A 255 -2.25 -2.68 -6.87
C THR A 255 -1.77 -1.94 -8.13
N SER A 256 -2.72 -1.64 -9.00
CA SER A 256 -2.51 -0.86 -10.22
C SER A 256 -3.38 0.41 -10.20
N PRO A 257 -3.09 1.42 -11.02
CA PRO A 257 -3.85 2.67 -11.04
C PRO A 257 -5.37 2.51 -11.23
N HIS A 258 -5.82 1.48 -11.97
CA HIS A 258 -7.25 1.22 -12.13
C HIS A 258 -7.95 0.74 -10.86
N HIS A 259 -7.22 0.11 -9.92
CA HIS A 259 -7.74 -0.22 -8.60
C HIS A 259 -7.96 1.06 -7.77
N ILE A 260 -6.96 1.94 -7.75
CA ILE A 260 -7.05 3.23 -7.03
C ILE A 260 -8.19 4.07 -7.58
N ARG A 261 -8.36 4.14 -8.92
CA ARG A 261 -9.51 4.83 -9.52
C ARG A 261 -10.83 4.27 -9.03
N ALA A 262 -10.99 2.96 -9.04
CA ALA A 262 -12.23 2.33 -8.59
C ALA A 262 -12.50 2.57 -7.11
N MET A 263 -11.46 2.58 -6.26
CA MET A 263 -11.56 2.94 -4.85
C MET A 263 -12.00 4.41 -4.68
N ALA A 264 -11.37 5.35 -5.40
CA ALA A 264 -11.70 6.76 -5.34
C ALA A 264 -13.15 7.03 -5.81
N GLU A 265 -13.58 6.42 -6.92
CA GLU A 265 -14.94 6.53 -7.43
C GLU A 265 -15.98 5.93 -6.45
N ALA A 266 -15.68 4.80 -5.83
CA ALA A 266 -16.54 4.19 -4.82
C ALA A 266 -16.71 5.07 -3.56
N LEU A 267 -15.71 5.89 -3.25
CA LEU A 267 -15.77 6.89 -2.19
C LEU A 267 -16.44 8.20 -2.61
N GLY A 268 -17.04 8.26 -3.82
CA GLY A 268 -17.79 9.39 -4.34
C GLY A 268 -16.94 10.46 -5.04
N ARG A 269 -15.68 10.16 -5.37
CA ARG A 269 -14.78 11.11 -6.02
C ARG A 269 -14.84 10.98 -7.54
N LYS A 270 -14.77 12.11 -8.25
CA LYS A 270 -14.57 12.17 -9.70
C LYS A 270 -13.13 12.58 -9.96
N VAL A 271 -12.33 11.67 -10.45
CA VAL A 271 -10.90 11.85 -10.67
C VAL A 271 -10.57 12.04 -12.16
N PRO A 272 -9.38 12.54 -12.54
CA PRO A 272 -9.04 12.75 -13.96
C PRO A 272 -9.26 11.55 -14.86
N ASN A 273 -8.96 10.34 -14.35
CA ASN A 273 -9.14 9.10 -15.11
C ASN A 273 -10.55 8.51 -15.04
N SER A 274 -11.51 9.13 -14.35
CA SER A 274 -12.93 8.69 -14.35
C SER A 274 -13.56 8.71 -15.75
N LYS A 275 -13.00 9.52 -16.66
CA LYS A 275 -13.42 9.51 -18.08
C LYS A 275 -13.24 8.15 -18.78
N TYR A 276 -12.40 7.27 -18.23
CA TYR A 276 -12.17 5.91 -18.72
C TYR A 276 -12.98 4.86 -17.97
N SER A 277 -13.80 5.24 -17.00
CA SER A 277 -14.65 4.31 -16.26
C SER A 277 -15.83 3.88 -17.13
N PRO A 278 -16.20 2.58 -17.13
CA PRO A 278 -17.26 2.09 -17.97
C PRO A 278 -18.62 2.67 -17.56
N ASN A 279 -19.34 3.21 -18.50
CA ASN A 279 -20.76 3.52 -18.32
C ASN A 279 -21.60 2.31 -18.73
N LEU A 280 -22.10 1.56 -17.76
CA LEU A 280 -22.89 0.37 -17.99
C LEU A 280 -24.28 0.66 -18.59
N GLU A 281 -24.80 1.88 -18.50
CA GLU A 281 -26.07 2.26 -19.12
C GLU A 281 -26.03 2.17 -20.65
N VAL A 282 -24.86 2.41 -21.23
CA VAL A 282 -24.66 2.34 -22.70
C VAL A 282 -23.98 1.04 -23.13
N HIS A 283 -23.80 0.08 -22.23
CA HIS A 283 -23.17 -1.20 -22.58
C HIS A 283 -24.07 -1.99 -23.53
N PRO A 284 -23.52 -2.55 -24.65
CA PRO A 284 -24.34 -3.18 -25.68
C PRO A 284 -25.10 -4.44 -25.24
N ILE A 285 -24.70 -5.04 -24.09
CA ILE A 285 -25.32 -6.25 -23.55
C ILE A 285 -25.97 -5.98 -22.19
N LEU A 286 -25.30 -5.23 -21.31
CA LEU A 286 -25.70 -5.02 -19.91
C LEU A 286 -26.37 -3.65 -19.67
N GLY A 287 -26.45 -2.80 -20.70
CA GLY A 287 -27.05 -1.47 -20.58
C GLY A 287 -28.56 -1.48 -20.42
N THR A 288 -29.16 -0.30 -20.37
CA THR A 288 -30.61 -0.12 -20.30
C THR A 288 -31.28 -0.64 -21.56
N ASP A 289 -32.56 -1.04 -21.51
CA ASP A 289 -33.30 -1.66 -22.62
C ASP A 289 -33.20 -0.88 -23.95
N LYS A 290 -33.16 0.46 -23.88
CA LYS A 290 -33.02 1.33 -25.07
C LYS A 290 -31.70 1.16 -25.82
N PHE A 291 -30.67 0.61 -25.17
CA PHE A 291 -29.34 0.39 -25.77
C PHE A 291 -29.06 -1.07 -26.07
N ILE A 292 -29.85 -2.01 -25.56
CA ILE A 292 -29.69 -3.44 -25.78
C ILE A 292 -30.47 -3.84 -27.02
N LYS A 293 -29.77 -4.38 -28.04
CA LYS A 293 -30.42 -4.90 -29.24
C LYS A 293 -31.15 -6.18 -28.92
N GLU A 294 -32.36 -6.37 -29.49
CA GLU A 294 -33.24 -7.52 -29.27
C GLU A 294 -32.53 -8.87 -29.42
N HIS A 295 -31.69 -9.03 -30.45
CA HIS A 295 -30.96 -10.28 -30.64
C HIS A 295 -29.94 -10.58 -29.54
N ASN A 296 -29.29 -9.54 -28.93
CA ASN A 296 -28.38 -9.73 -27.83
C ASN A 296 -29.14 -10.16 -26.57
N GLN A 297 -30.32 -9.60 -26.31
CA GLN A 297 -31.19 -9.99 -25.21
C GLN A 297 -31.60 -11.46 -25.35
N ARG A 298 -31.99 -11.88 -26.57
CA ARG A 298 -32.33 -13.27 -26.88
C ARG A 298 -31.16 -14.22 -26.59
N ILE A 299 -29.96 -13.91 -27.11
CA ILE A 299 -28.76 -14.74 -26.90
C ILE A 299 -28.45 -14.87 -25.39
N LEU A 300 -28.53 -13.77 -24.64
CA LEU A 300 -28.29 -13.80 -23.21
C LEU A 300 -29.32 -14.67 -22.48
N SER A 301 -30.60 -14.59 -22.84
CA SER A 301 -31.65 -15.41 -22.23
C SER A 301 -31.44 -16.89 -22.53
N GLU A 302 -31.08 -17.24 -23.79
CA GLU A 302 -30.77 -18.60 -24.19
C GLU A 302 -29.56 -19.17 -23.43
N GLN A 303 -28.49 -18.37 -23.24
CA GLN A 303 -27.30 -18.76 -22.48
C GLN A 303 -27.59 -18.94 -20.98
N ARG A 304 -28.37 -18.05 -20.39
CA ARG A 304 -28.79 -18.17 -18.97
C ARG A 304 -29.74 -19.34 -18.72
N GLY A 305 -30.54 -19.72 -19.74
CA GLY A 305 -31.45 -20.87 -19.67
C GLY A 305 -30.75 -22.23 -19.88
N ARG A 306 -29.54 -22.25 -20.40
CA ARG A 306 -28.74 -23.49 -20.50
C ARG A 306 -28.20 -23.83 -19.12
N LYS A 307 -28.95 -24.69 -18.38
CA LYS A 307 -28.36 -25.36 -17.21
C LYS A 307 -27.13 -26.10 -17.71
N THR A 308 -25.98 -25.86 -17.10
CA THR A 308 -24.82 -26.71 -17.24
C THR A 308 -25.22 -28.11 -16.78
N THR A 309 -25.58 -28.97 -17.71
CA THR A 309 -25.64 -30.42 -17.48
C THR A 309 -24.21 -30.91 -17.48
N ASN A 310 -23.60 -31.01 -16.32
CA ASN A 310 -22.46 -31.86 -16.00
C ASN A 310 -22.93 -32.89 -14.98
#